data_5fbda0bceb88125fa537b4882095324e
#
_entry.id   5fbda0bceb88125fa537b4882095324e
#
_cell.length_a   1.000
_cell.length_b   1.000
_cell.length_c   1.000
_cell.angle_alpha   90.00
_cell.angle_beta   90.00
_cell.angle_gamma   90.00
#
_symmetry.space_group_name_H-M   'P 1'
#
loop_
_entity.id
_entity.type
_entity.pdbx_description
1 polymer ?
#
loop_
_entity_poly.entity_id
_entity_poly.type
_entity_poly.pdbx_seq_one_letter_code
_entity_poly.pdbx_strand_id
1 'polypeptide(L)'
;DVYKRQAVPGICISSDFIVGFPGETEKDFQQTMKLIEDVGFDFSYSFVYSQRPGTPAADLADETPEAVKKERLNALQHRLNQQGFEISRQMVGSTQRILVTDYSKKDPGELQGRTENNRIVNFRCDNPTLIGQFADVYIDSAQPHSLRGSLLQ
;
A
#
# COMPACT_ATOMS: atom_id res chain seq x y z
N ASP A 1 -15.87 -5.53 -5.60
CA ASP A 1 -14.75 -6.23 -4.96
C ASP A 1 -14.93 -7.75 -4.97
N VAL A 2 -16.02 -8.27 -4.43
CA VAL A 2 -16.30 -9.72 -4.37
C VAL A 2 -16.09 -10.41 -5.72
N TYR A 3 -16.65 -9.86 -6.79
CA TYR A 3 -16.51 -10.42 -8.15
C TYR A 3 -15.06 -10.42 -8.65
N LYS A 4 -14.27 -9.40 -8.32
CA LYS A 4 -12.85 -9.35 -8.71
C LYS A 4 -12.04 -10.43 -8.02
N ARG A 5 -12.26 -10.65 -6.72
CA ARG A 5 -11.57 -11.70 -5.96
C ARG A 5 -12.01 -13.10 -6.35
N GLN A 6 -13.27 -13.27 -6.80
CA GLN A 6 -13.73 -14.54 -7.37
C GLN A 6 -13.08 -14.85 -8.72
N ALA A 7 -12.90 -13.82 -9.56
CA ALA A 7 -12.27 -13.99 -10.87
C ALA A 7 -10.74 -14.16 -10.77
N VAL A 8 -10.10 -13.47 -9.82
CA VAL A 8 -8.65 -13.52 -9.59
C VAL A 8 -8.38 -13.73 -8.09
N PRO A 9 -8.29 -14.98 -7.63
CA PRO A 9 -7.95 -15.28 -6.25
C PRO A 9 -6.61 -14.65 -5.87
N GLY A 10 -6.56 -14.00 -4.69
CA GLY A 10 -5.34 -13.36 -4.19
C GLY A 10 -5.05 -11.97 -4.78
N ILE A 11 -5.94 -11.40 -5.61
CA ILE A 11 -5.76 -10.03 -6.12
C ILE A 11 -5.60 -9.03 -4.98
N CYS A 12 -4.55 -8.22 -5.04
CA CYS A 12 -4.36 -7.08 -4.16
C CYS A 12 -5.11 -5.87 -4.71
N ILE A 13 -5.92 -5.22 -3.87
CA ILE A 13 -6.72 -4.07 -4.25
C ILE A 13 -6.23 -2.87 -3.47
N SER A 14 -5.94 -1.78 -4.16
CA SER A 14 -5.62 -0.47 -3.58
C SER A 14 -6.64 0.57 -4.03
N SER A 15 -6.72 1.68 -3.31
CA SER A 15 -7.58 2.80 -3.65
C SER A 15 -6.97 4.12 -3.18
N ASP A 16 -7.53 5.21 -3.67
CA ASP A 16 -7.25 6.55 -3.16
C ASP A 16 -8.40 6.99 -2.25
N PHE A 17 -8.07 7.47 -1.07
CA PHE A 17 -9.03 7.92 -0.07
C PHE A 17 -8.89 9.42 0.18
N ILE A 18 -10.01 10.10 0.26
CA ILE A 18 -10.09 11.51 0.65
C ILE A 18 -10.95 11.60 1.90
N VAL A 19 -10.43 12.24 2.94
CA VAL A 19 -11.16 12.55 4.18
C VAL A 19 -11.42 14.05 4.29
N GLY A 20 -12.42 14.44 5.07
CA GLY A 20 -12.76 15.85 5.27
C GLY A 20 -13.32 16.49 4.01
N PHE A 21 -14.02 15.73 3.17
CA PHE A 21 -14.81 16.31 2.08
C PHE A 21 -15.90 17.22 2.66
N PRO A 22 -16.22 18.38 2.04
CA PRO A 22 -17.27 19.26 2.54
C PRO A 22 -18.57 18.52 2.83
N GLY A 23 -19.07 18.62 4.07
CA GLY A 23 -20.26 17.91 4.55
C GLY A 23 -20.03 16.49 5.04
N GLU A 24 -18.79 15.97 5.05
CA GLU A 24 -18.49 14.66 5.61
C GLU A 24 -18.76 14.65 7.12
N THR A 25 -19.75 13.86 7.52
CA THR A 25 -20.07 13.63 8.95
C THR A 25 -19.16 12.58 9.57
N GLU A 26 -19.17 12.46 10.90
CA GLU A 26 -18.50 11.37 11.58
C GLU A 26 -19.03 9.99 11.15
N LYS A 27 -20.31 9.89 10.93
CA LYS A 27 -20.95 8.67 10.44
C LYS A 27 -20.42 8.26 9.04
N ASP A 28 -20.21 9.22 8.15
CA ASP A 28 -19.67 8.97 6.82
C ASP A 28 -18.22 8.52 6.90
N PHE A 29 -17.42 9.16 7.76
CA PHE A 29 -16.05 8.73 8.02
C PHE A 29 -15.98 7.30 8.57
N GLN A 30 -16.85 6.94 9.53
CA GLN A 30 -16.92 5.58 10.07
C GLN A 30 -17.34 4.54 9.00
N GLN A 31 -18.19 4.92 8.04
CA GLN A 31 -18.51 4.05 6.91
C GLN A 31 -17.31 3.84 5.99
N THR A 32 -16.49 4.87 5.78
CA THR A 32 -15.23 4.74 5.04
C THR A 32 -14.26 3.79 5.76
N MET A 33 -14.11 3.93 7.07
CA MET A 33 -13.28 3.02 7.88
C MET A 33 -13.77 1.58 7.80
N LYS A 34 -15.09 1.37 7.89
CA LYS A 34 -15.69 0.05 7.73
C LYS A 34 -15.44 -0.53 6.33
N LEU A 35 -15.57 0.27 5.28
CA LEU A 35 -15.27 -0.16 3.92
C LEU A 35 -13.82 -0.64 3.79
N ILE A 36 -12.86 0.09 4.40
CA ILE A 36 -11.45 -0.29 4.42
C ILE A 36 -11.26 -1.67 5.06
N GLU A 37 -11.95 -1.93 6.16
CA GLU A 37 -11.91 -3.22 6.85
C GLU A 37 -12.55 -4.35 6.03
N ASP A 38 -13.75 -4.13 5.54
CA ASP A 38 -14.54 -5.13 4.81
C ASP A 38 -13.86 -5.55 3.49
N VAL A 39 -13.22 -4.60 2.81
CA VAL A 39 -12.51 -4.87 1.54
C VAL A 39 -11.11 -5.41 1.79
N GLY A 40 -10.43 -5.02 2.88
CA GLY A 40 -9.06 -5.39 3.13
C GLY A 40 -8.12 -4.83 2.06
N PHE A 41 -8.15 -3.51 1.86
CA PHE A 41 -7.26 -2.83 0.91
C PHE A 41 -5.80 -3.04 1.27
N ASP A 42 -4.97 -3.18 0.24
CA ASP A 42 -3.52 -3.11 0.35
C ASP A 42 -3.06 -1.65 0.42
N PHE A 43 -1.75 -1.40 0.30
CA PHE A 43 -1.19 -0.05 0.32
C PHE A 43 -1.99 0.88 -0.59
N SER A 44 -2.54 1.91 0.03
CA SER A 44 -3.44 2.87 -0.62
C SER A 44 -2.99 4.28 -0.28
N TYR A 45 -3.33 5.24 -1.14
CA TYR A 45 -3.06 6.65 -0.87
C TYR A 45 -4.23 7.28 -0.14
N SER A 46 -3.93 8.29 0.69
CA SER A 46 -4.95 9.00 1.44
C SER A 46 -4.57 10.45 1.67
N PHE A 47 -5.55 11.34 1.55
CA PHE A 47 -5.36 12.78 1.57
C PHE A 47 -6.50 13.45 2.34
N VAL A 48 -6.22 14.61 2.92
CA VAL A 48 -7.27 15.56 3.29
C VAL A 48 -7.80 16.20 2.00
N TYR A 49 -9.11 16.41 1.92
CA TYR A 49 -9.71 17.16 0.82
C TYR A 49 -9.01 18.51 0.63
N SER A 50 -8.67 18.81 -0.59
CA SER A 50 -8.11 20.11 -1.00
C SER A 50 -9.01 20.75 -2.05
N GLN A 51 -9.49 21.95 -1.76
CA GLN A 51 -10.32 22.71 -2.66
C GLN A 51 -9.60 22.97 -3.98
N ARG A 52 -10.28 22.69 -5.10
CA ARG A 52 -9.75 22.94 -6.44
C ARG A 52 -10.65 23.93 -7.17
N PRO A 53 -10.15 25.12 -7.56
CA PRO A 53 -10.95 26.11 -8.28
C PRO A 53 -11.62 25.52 -9.53
N GLY A 54 -12.87 25.90 -9.76
CA GLY A 54 -13.65 25.43 -10.91
C GLY A 54 -14.28 24.06 -10.77
N THR A 55 -14.23 23.45 -9.57
CA THR A 55 -14.97 22.21 -9.28
C THR A 55 -16.23 22.50 -8.47
N PRO A 56 -17.35 21.77 -8.67
CA PRO A 56 -18.57 21.95 -7.85
C PRO A 56 -18.30 21.79 -6.34
N ALA A 57 -17.35 20.93 -5.97
CA ALA A 57 -16.98 20.73 -4.57
C ALA A 57 -16.31 21.96 -3.92
N ALA A 58 -15.72 22.85 -4.74
CA ALA A 58 -15.11 24.08 -4.25
C ALA A 58 -16.15 25.09 -3.74
N ASP A 59 -17.38 24.98 -4.21
CA ASP A 59 -18.48 25.89 -3.84
C ASP A 59 -19.28 25.38 -2.63
N LEU A 60 -18.95 24.19 -2.11
CA LEU A 60 -19.59 23.64 -0.93
C LEU A 60 -19.03 24.27 0.34
N ALA A 61 -19.93 24.53 1.30
CA ALA A 61 -19.52 24.99 2.62
C ALA A 61 -18.71 23.90 3.34
N ASP A 62 -17.54 24.24 3.81
CA ASP A 62 -16.66 23.35 4.55
C ASP A 62 -16.53 23.84 6.00
N GLU A 63 -17.35 23.29 6.88
CA GLU A 63 -17.41 23.64 8.30
C GLU A 63 -16.57 22.69 9.17
N THR A 64 -15.95 21.66 8.59
CA THR A 64 -15.17 20.69 9.34
C THR A 64 -13.83 21.29 9.77
N PRO A 65 -13.53 21.37 11.07
CA PRO A 65 -12.24 21.90 11.54
C PRO A 65 -11.05 21.10 10.98
N GLU A 66 -9.97 21.80 10.64
CA GLU A 66 -8.73 21.18 10.13
C GLU A 66 -8.13 20.14 11.09
N ALA A 67 -8.29 20.34 12.40
CA ALA A 67 -7.86 19.36 13.39
C ALA A 67 -8.60 18.02 13.25
N VAL A 68 -9.91 18.07 13.03
CA VAL A 68 -10.75 16.86 12.82
C VAL A 68 -10.36 16.15 11.52
N LYS A 69 -10.12 16.89 10.44
CA LYS A 69 -9.66 16.31 9.16
C LYS A 69 -8.32 15.59 9.32
N LYS A 70 -7.38 16.19 10.04
CA LYS A 70 -6.07 15.59 10.32
C LYS A 70 -6.18 14.33 11.19
N GLU A 71 -7.06 14.37 12.20
CA GLU A 71 -7.32 13.20 13.06
C GLU A 71 -7.90 12.04 12.24
N ARG A 72 -8.91 12.31 11.39
CA ARG A 72 -9.48 11.32 10.47
C ARG A 72 -8.42 10.74 9.52
N LEU A 73 -7.58 11.60 8.93
CA LEU A 73 -6.50 11.14 8.06
C LEU A 73 -5.53 10.23 8.80
N ASN A 74 -5.11 10.60 10.00
CA ASN A 74 -4.19 9.79 10.80
C ASN A 74 -4.80 8.42 11.15
N ALA A 75 -6.06 8.39 11.57
CA ALA A 75 -6.76 7.15 11.88
C ALA A 75 -6.86 6.23 10.65
N LEU A 76 -7.22 6.78 9.50
CA LEU A 76 -7.33 6.07 8.24
C LEU A 76 -5.97 5.53 7.78
N GLN A 77 -4.93 6.35 7.80
CA GLN A 77 -3.57 5.95 7.44
C GLN A 77 -3.04 4.85 8.36
N HIS A 78 -3.29 4.95 9.66
CA HIS A 78 -2.90 3.92 10.61
C HIS A 78 -3.53 2.57 10.25
N ARG A 79 -4.83 2.55 9.95
CA ARG A 79 -5.55 1.33 9.56
C ARG A 79 -5.01 0.72 8.25
N LEU A 80 -4.83 1.53 7.22
CA LEU A 80 -4.27 1.09 5.94
C LEU A 80 -2.86 0.52 6.09
N ASN A 81 -2.00 1.18 6.88
CA ASN A 81 -0.63 0.72 7.13
C ASN A 81 -0.62 -0.62 7.89
N GLN A 82 -1.50 -0.80 8.87
CA GLN A 82 -1.65 -2.08 9.56
C GLN A 82 -2.02 -3.20 8.58
N GLN A 83 -3.05 -3.00 7.74
CA GLN A 83 -3.49 -3.99 6.75
C GLN A 83 -2.38 -4.31 5.74
N GLY A 84 -1.72 -3.29 5.19
CA GLY A 84 -0.61 -3.49 4.27
C GLY A 84 0.56 -4.26 4.89
N PHE A 85 0.84 -4.01 6.17
CA PHE A 85 1.87 -4.76 6.89
C PHE A 85 1.45 -6.21 7.20
N GLU A 86 0.19 -6.44 7.53
CA GLU A 86 -0.35 -7.80 7.71
C GLU A 86 -0.25 -8.62 6.43
N ILE A 87 -0.58 -8.04 5.27
CA ILE A 87 -0.39 -8.68 3.95
C ILE A 87 1.10 -8.98 3.73
N SER A 88 1.99 -8.05 4.06
CA SER A 88 3.45 -8.26 3.95
C SER A 88 3.93 -9.42 4.83
N ARG A 89 3.41 -9.53 6.04
CA ARG A 89 3.75 -10.64 6.96
C ARG A 89 3.26 -12.00 6.45
N GLN A 90 2.11 -12.04 5.80
CA GLN A 90 1.58 -13.28 5.21
C GLN A 90 2.43 -13.79 4.03
N MET A 91 3.26 -12.94 3.44
CA MET A 91 4.19 -13.33 2.37
C MET A 91 5.46 -14.01 2.91
N VAL A 92 5.77 -13.88 4.21
CA VAL A 92 6.92 -14.53 4.81
C VAL A 92 6.76 -16.05 4.72
N GLY A 93 7.83 -16.74 4.32
CA GLY A 93 7.81 -18.19 4.09
C GLY A 93 7.31 -18.60 2.69
N SER A 94 6.98 -17.64 1.82
CA SER A 94 6.58 -17.92 0.44
C SER A 94 7.69 -17.58 -0.55
N THR A 95 7.65 -18.22 -1.71
CA THR A 95 8.46 -17.82 -2.88
C THR A 95 7.71 -16.81 -3.70
N GLN A 96 8.36 -15.70 -4.02
CA GLN A 96 7.82 -14.62 -4.83
C GLN A 96 8.67 -14.43 -6.09
N ARG A 97 8.00 -14.34 -7.24
CA ARG A 97 8.62 -13.90 -8.47
C ARG A 97 8.68 -12.37 -8.47
N ILE A 98 9.88 -11.82 -8.57
CA ILE A 98 10.12 -10.39 -8.52
C ILE A 98 10.76 -9.90 -9.80
N LEU A 99 10.48 -8.66 -10.19
CA LEU A 99 11.28 -7.93 -11.17
C LEU A 99 12.41 -7.22 -10.43
N VAL A 100 13.64 -7.60 -10.70
CA VAL A 100 14.83 -6.94 -10.13
C VAL A 100 14.98 -5.56 -10.78
N THR A 101 14.98 -4.50 -9.98
CA THR A 101 14.89 -3.13 -10.49
C THR A 101 16.16 -2.33 -10.34
N ASP A 102 16.94 -2.55 -9.27
CA ASP A 102 18.12 -1.73 -8.95
C ASP A 102 18.96 -2.38 -7.83
N TYR A 103 20.03 -1.71 -7.46
CA TYR A 103 20.73 -1.95 -6.20
C TYR A 103 19.86 -1.53 -4.99
N SER A 104 20.05 -2.21 -3.87
CA SER A 104 19.45 -1.78 -2.60
C SER A 104 20.00 -0.39 -2.21
N LYS A 105 19.09 0.49 -1.76
CA LYS A 105 19.48 1.85 -1.33
C LYS A 105 20.30 1.87 -0.04
N LYS A 106 20.28 0.78 0.73
CA LYS A 106 20.92 0.72 2.06
C LYS A 106 22.20 -0.11 2.07
N ASP A 107 22.32 -1.08 1.20
CA ASP A 107 23.46 -2.00 1.15
C ASP A 107 23.86 -2.24 -0.31
N PRO A 108 25.10 -1.85 -0.71
CA PRO A 108 25.60 -2.06 -2.08
C PRO A 108 25.83 -3.53 -2.46
N GLY A 109 25.88 -4.45 -1.48
CA GLY A 109 25.95 -5.91 -1.70
C GLY A 109 24.58 -6.56 -1.89
N GLU A 110 23.51 -5.77 -1.97
CA GLU A 110 22.16 -6.25 -2.17
C GLU A 110 21.54 -5.66 -3.43
N LEU A 111 20.71 -6.45 -4.09
CA LEU A 111 19.79 -5.99 -5.12
C LEU A 111 18.39 -5.79 -4.50
N GLN A 112 17.58 -4.96 -5.16
CA GLN A 112 16.17 -4.81 -4.85
C GLN A 112 15.33 -5.17 -6.07
N GLY A 113 14.14 -5.73 -5.81
CA GLY A 113 13.15 -6.01 -6.83
C GLY A 113 11.75 -5.70 -6.32
N ARG A 114 10.77 -5.87 -7.21
CA ARG A 114 9.36 -5.67 -6.89
C ARG A 114 8.56 -6.94 -7.14
N THR A 115 7.74 -7.29 -6.16
CA THR A 115 6.74 -8.36 -6.28
C THR A 115 5.57 -7.93 -7.16
N GLU A 116 4.71 -8.87 -7.53
CA GLU A 116 3.47 -8.62 -8.29
C GLU A 116 2.55 -7.59 -7.60
N ASN A 117 2.48 -7.62 -6.27
CA ASN A 117 1.73 -6.64 -5.47
C ASN A 117 2.58 -5.41 -5.08
N ASN A 118 3.62 -5.12 -5.87
CA ASN A 118 4.45 -3.92 -5.82
C ASN A 118 5.28 -3.71 -4.54
N ARG A 119 5.54 -4.74 -3.75
CA ARG A 119 6.42 -4.65 -2.59
C ARG A 119 7.88 -4.69 -2.98
N ILE A 120 8.69 -3.87 -2.31
CA ILE A 120 10.15 -3.91 -2.46
C ILE A 120 10.66 -5.13 -1.70
N VAL A 121 11.48 -5.94 -2.36
CA VAL A 121 12.24 -7.04 -1.76
C VAL A 121 13.73 -6.74 -1.91
N ASN A 122 14.45 -6.71 -0.79
CA ASN A 122 15.91 -6.62 -0.79
C ASN A 122 16.49 -8.02 -0.53
N PHE A 123 17.49 -8.40 -1.31
CA PHE A 123 18.12 -9.71 -1.24
C PHE A 123 19.60 -9.63 -1.61
N ARG A 124 20.41 -10.46 -0.98
CA ARG A 124 21.86 -10.49 -1.26
C ARG A 124 22.12 -11.13 -2.61
N CYS A 125 22.87 -10.41 -3.45
CA CYS A 125 23.23 -10.90 -4.77
C CYS A 125 24.42 -10.08 -5.32
N ASP A 126 25.48 -10.79 -5.71
CA ASP A 126 26.68 -10.17 -6.29
C ASP A 126 26.62 -10.10 -7.84
N ASN A 127 25.49 -10.53 -8.44
CA ASN A 127 25.34 -10.55 -9.89
C ASN A 127 24.43 -9.41 -10.38
N PRO A 128 24.99 -8.28 -10.82
CA PRO A 128 24.19 -7.14 -11.28
C PRO A 128 23.46 -7.37 -12.61
N THR A 129 23.80 -8.44 -13.34
CA THR A 129 23.11 -8.74 -14.61
C THR A 129 21.65 -9.17 -14.41
N LEU A 130 21.25 -9.43 -13.17
CA LEU A 130 19.84 -9.70 -12.84
C LEU A 130 18.97 -8.43 -12.90
N ILE A 131 19.54 -7.23 -12.87
CA ILE A 131 18.78 -5.98 -12.99
C ILE A 131 18.05 -5.96 -14.33
N GLY A 132 16.74 -5.74 -14.29
CA GLY A 132 15.85 -5.80 -15.45
C GLY A 132 15.30 -7.20 -15.74
N GLN A 133 15.66 -8.21 -14.98
CA GLN A 133 15.19 -9.58 -15.14
C GLN A 133 14.25 -10.01 -14.01
N PHE A 134 13.50 -11.07 -14.26
CA PHE A 134 12.72 -11.75 -13.21
C PHE A 134 13.61 -12.74 -12.45
N ALA A 135 13.38 -12.81 -11.14
CA ALA A 135 14.03 -13.77 -10.25
C ALA A 135 13.02 -14.30 -9.23
N ASP A 136 13.22 -15.55 -8.80
CA ASP A 136 12.43 -16.13 -7.72
C ASP A 136 13.18 -15.96 -6.40
N VAL A 137 12.50 -15.39 -5.41
CA VAL A 137 13.07 -15.06 -4.10
C VAL A 137 12.19 -15.62 -3.00
N TYR A 138 12.78 -16.35 -2.08
CA TYR A 138 12.11 -16.77 -0.86
C TYR A 138 12.07 -15.62 0.13
N ILE A 139 10.89 -15.33 0.69
CA ILE A 139 10.70 -14.21 1.62
C ILE A 139 11.03 -14.65 3.04
N ASP A 140 12.08 -14.09 3.60
CA ASP A 140 12.59 -14.41 4.93
C ASP A 140 11.92 -13.60 6.04
N SER A 141 11.66 -12.30 5.77
CA SER A 141 11.05 -11.41 6.76
C SER A 141 10.36 -10.20 6.13
N ALA A 142 9.39 -9.65 6.88
CA ALA A 142 8.70 -8.41 6.54
C ALA A 142 9.23 -7.26 7.41
N GLN A 143 9.54 -6.14 6.76
CA GLN A 143 9.90 -4.87 7.37
C GLN A 143 8.76 -3.85 7.15
N PRO A 144 8.70 -2.72 7.84
CA PRO A 144 7.60 -1.76 7.68
C PRO A 144 7.34 -1.31 6.23
N HIS A 145 8.38 -1.21 5.41
CA HIS A 145 8.29 -0.69 4.03
C HIS A 145 8.95 -1.58 2.98
N SER A 146 9.38 -2.77 3.34
CA SER A 146 10.03 -3.71 2.42
C SER A 146 9.99 -5.13 2.96
N LEU A 147 10.29 -6.08 2.09
CA LEU A 147 10.56 -7.46 2.44
C LEU A 147 12.07 -7.72 2.35
N ARG A 148 12.51 -8.74 3.05
CA ARG A 148 13.83 -9.34 2.84
C ARG A 148 13.67 -10.75 2.35
N GLY A 149 14.55 -11.15 1.47
CA GLY A 149 14.48 -12.50 0.94
C GLY A 149 15.84 -13.04 0.51
N SER A 150 15.84 -14.31 0.15
CA SER A 150 16.98 -15.06 -0.35
C SER A 150 16.72 -15.50 -1.79
N LEU A 151 17.67 -15.23 -2.69
CA LEU A 151 17.57 -15.64 -4.10
C LEU A 151 17.54 -17.17 -4.18
N LEU A 152 16.56 -17.69 -4.92
CA LEU A 152 16.52 -19.11 -5.25
C LEU A 152 17.38 -19.36 -6.51
N GLN A 153 18.15 -20.43 -6.47
CA GLN A 153 19.00 -20.87 -7.59
C GLN A 153 18.20 -21.61 -8.65
#